data_4c9e954ed37c8616e53ff21630c15250
#
_entry.id   4c9e954ed37c8616e53ff21630c15250
#
_cell.length_a   1.000
_cell.length_b   1.000
_cell.length_c   1.000
_cell.angle_alpha   90.00
_cell.angle_beta   90.00
_cell.angle_gamma   90.00
#
_symmetry.space_group_name_H-M   'P 1'
#
loop_
_entity.id
_entity.type
_entity.pdbx_description
1 polymer ?
#
loop_
_entity_poly.entity_id
_entity_poly.type
_entity_poly.pdbx_seq_one_letter_code
_entity_poly.pdbx_strand_id
1 'polypeptide(L)'
;TSTATEATKTTATKASATKRTTSRTARTTATKATTAVRSARTSKAAATKSATAKRSASSAVFNARLAAHQDELEQLFMSLYNDHDAFDALVASMAAAYADRPADLKRLDKTREQDPGWYKRGDMFGMTMYTDLFAGDLKKLADKIPYLKEQKLTYLHLMPLLDMPHPNNDGGYAVQDFDTVDPKLGTNEDLAALAKKLRRAGISLCIDFVMNHTAST
;
A
#
# COMPACT_ATOMS: atom_id res chain seq x y z
N THR A 1 -20.15 53.91 32.82
CA THR A 1 -19.30 54.90 33.46
C THR A 1 -17.86 54.66 33.05
N SER A 2 -17.37 55.35 32.05
CA SER A 2 -16.68 56.62 32.12
C SER A 2 -15.24 56.47 32.58
N THR A 3 -14.24 56.89 32.03
CA THR A 3 -13.78 57.99 31.15
C THR A 3 -12.28 57.76 30.94
N ALA A 4 -11.71 57.83 29.79
CA ALA A 4 -11.11 59.00 29.12
C ALA A 4 -9.82 59.49 29.84
N THR A 5 -8.72 59.66 29.21
CA THR A 5 -8.23 60.82 28.49
C THR A 5 -6.70 60.87 28.55
N GLU A 6 -6.03 60.99 27.39
CA GLU A 6 -5.03 62.01 27.01
C GLU A 6 -3.69 62.03 27.72
N ALA A 7 -2.60 62.40 27.14
CA ALA A 7 -2.20 63.00 25.88
C ALA A 7 -0.66 63.15 25.84
N THR A 8 -0.14 63.19 24.60
CA THR A 8 0.88 64.09 24.05
C THR A 8 2.28 64.29 24.67
N LYS A 9 3.27 64.18 23.87
CA LYS A 9 4.16 65.15 23.23
C LYS A 9 5.63 64.68 23.11
N THR A 10 6.09 64.53 21.87
CA THR A 10 7.11 65.38 21.17
C THR A 10 8.54 65.30 21.71
N THR A 11 9.52 64.93 20.98
CA THR A 11 10.38 65.65 20.03
C THR A 11 11.58 64.79 19.62
N ALA A 12 11.78 64.57 18.38
CA ALA A 12 12.75 65.08 17.43
C ALA A 12 14.25 64.92 17.70
N THR A 13 14.91 64.44 16.64
CA THR A 13 16.24 64.75 16.12
C THR A 13 17.43 63.91 16.60
N LYS A 14 18.00 63.08 15.76
CA LYS A 14 19.22 63.35 15.00
C LYS A 14 19.59 62.22 14.05
N ALA A 15 19.76 62.58 12.81
CA ALA A 15 20.37 61.80 11.78
C ALA A 15 21.90 61.76 12.00
N SER A 16 22.53 60.67 11.63
CA SER A 16 23.76 60.63 10.79
C SER A 16 24.50 59.31 10.86
N ALA A 17 24.83 58.85 9.67
CA ALA A 17 25.95 57.97 9.32
C ALA A 17 25.89 56.48 9.75
N THR A 18 25.62 55.64 8.78
CA THR A 18 26.65 54.70 8.35
C THR A 18 26.23 54.01 7.04
N LYS A 19 26.67 54.57 5.92
CA LYS A 19 26.89 53.83 4.68
C LYS A 19 28.22 53.12 4.84
N ARG A 20 28.24 51.78 4.96
CA ARG A 20 29.29 50.85 4.51
C ARG A 20 29.23 49.50 5.24
N THR A 21 28.26 48.64 4.88
CA THR A 21 28.37 47.21 5.18
C THR A 21 27.44 46.30 4.36
N THR A 22 26.99 46.74 3.20
CA THR A 22 25.97 45.97 2.43
C THR A 22 26.53 45.15 1.25
N SER A 23 27.87 45.18 0.96
CA SER A 23 28.36 44.47 -0.23
C SER A 23 29.00 43.11 0.01
N ARG A 24 29.22 42.69 1.28
CA ARG A 24 29.85 41.41 1.58
C ARG A 24 28.86 40.28 1.92
N THR A 25 27.67 40.64 2.39
CA THR A 25 26.60 39.66 2.76
C THR A 25 25.82 39.14 1.57
N ALA A 26 25.67 39.97 0.53
CA ALA A 26 24.91 39.59 -0.67
C ALA A 26 25.61 38.53 -1.54
N ARG A 27 26.98 38.50 -1.51
CA ARG A 27 27.74 37.55 -2.33
C ARG A 27 27.79 36.15 -1.72
N THR A 28 27.71 36.02 -0.39
CA THR A 28 27.74 34.74 0.33
C THR A 28 26.36 34.04 0.30
N THR A 29 25.24 34.79 0.28
CA THR A 29 23.89 34.26 0.18
C THR A 29 23.58 33.77 -1.23
N ALA A 30 24.05 34.44 -2.29
CA ALA A 30 23.85 33.99 -3.67
C ALA A 30 24.56 32.66 -3.97
N THR A 31 25.80 32.47 -3.47
CA THR A 31 26.54 31.22 -3.67
C THR A 31 25.92 30.04 -2.91
N LYS A 32 25.41 30.23 -1.69
CA LYS A 32 24.72 29.20 -0.93
C LYS A 32 23.39 28.79 -1.58
N ALA A 33 22.62 29.75 -2.12
CA ALA A 33 21.35 29.48 -2.80
C ALA A 33 21.58 28.69 -4.11
N THR A 34 22.62 29.02 -4.88
CA THR A 34 22.93 28.34 -6.15
C THR A 34 23.41 26.89 -5.90
N THR A 35 24.20 26.66 -4.85
CA THR A 35 24.67 25.33 -4.47
C THR A 35 23.53 24.45 -3.94
N ALA A 36 22.61 25.01 -3.15
CA ALA A 36 21.42 24.28 -2.65
C ALA A 36 20.45 23.88 -3.78
N VAL A 37 20.20 24.78 -4.75
CA VAL A 37 19.36 24.49 -5.91
C VAL A 37 20.01 23.45 -6.83
N ARG A 38 21.33 23.47 -7.01
CA ARG A 38 22.07 22.49 -7.82
C ARG A 38 22.07 21.12 -7.14
N SER A 39 22.25 21.05 -5.82
CA SER A 39 22.16 19.79 -5.04
C SER A 39 20.75 19.19 -5.06
N ALA A 40 19.70 20.02 -4.94
CA ALA A 40 18.31 19.57 -5.01
C ALA A 40 17.94 19.08 -6.42
N ARG A 41 18.47 19.68 -7.49
CA ARG A 41 18.24 19.23 -8.87
C ARG A 41 18.96 17.90 -9.16
N THR A 42 20.19 17.72 -8.69
CA THR A 42 20.93 16.46 -8.88
C THR A 42 20.32 15.32 -8.08
N SER A 43 19.84 15.57 -6.86
CA SER A 43 19.16 14.55 -6.05
C SER A 43 17.78 14.16 -6.64
N LYS A 44 17.01 15.11 -7.18
CA LYS A 44 15.75 14.83 -7.86
C LYS A 44 15.95 14.04 -9.16
N ALA A 45 16.97 14.39 -9.96
CA ALA A 45 17.30 13.66 -11.18
C ALA A 45 17.80 12.24 -10.91
N ALA A 46 18.59 12.03 -9.84
CA ALA A 46 19.04 10.71 -9.42
C ALA A 46 17.89 9.86 -8.89
N ALA A 47 16.96 10.44 -8.11
CA ALA A 47 15.75 9.77 -7.63
C ALA A 47 14.83 9.36 -8.80
N THR A 48 14.66 10.22 -9.80
CA THR A 48 13.85 9.92 -10.99
C THR A 48 14.48 8.80 -11.82
N LYS A 49 15.80 8.82 -12.07
CA LYS A 49 16.50 7.74 -12.76
C LYS A 49 16.40 6.41 -12.01
N SER A 50 16.54 6.42 -10.69
CA SER A 50 16.39 5.23 -9.85
C SER A 50 14.96 4.66 -9.88
N ALA A 51 13.95 5.53 -9.85
CA ALA A 51 12.54 5.12 -9.95
C ALA A 51 12.23 4.52 -11.34
N THR A 52 12.74 5.12 -12.42
CA THR A 52 12.57 4.61 -13.79
C THR A 52 13.26 3.26 -13.97
N ALA A 53 14.48 3.10 -13.47
CA ALA A 53 15.21 1.84 -13.53
C ALA A 53 14.49 0.73 -12.73
N LYS A 54 13.93 1.04 -11.56
CA LYS A 54 13.12 0.09 -10.77
C LYS A 54 11.84 -0.31 -11.47
N ARG A 55 11.16 0.63 -12.12
CA ARG A 55 9.95 0.34 -12.92
C ARG A 55 10.28 -0.56 -14.11
N SER A 56 11.33 -0.26 -14.84
CA SER A 56 11.79 -1.09 -15.96
C SER A 56 12.15 -2.51 -15.53
N ALA A 57 12.90 -2.67 -14.45
CA ALA A 57 13.23 -3.99 -13.90
C ALA A 57 11.99 -4.76 -13.41
N SER A 58 11.02 -4.06 -12.79
CA SER A 58 9.74 -4.67 -12.38
C SER A 58 8.93 -5.15 -13.57
N SER A 59 8.87 -4.36 -14.65
CA SER A 59 8.20 -4.73 -15.88
C SER A 59 8.85 -5.95 -16.56
N ALA A 60 10.17 -6.03 -16.60
CA ALA A 60 10.88 -7.17 -17.16
C ALA A 60 10.57 -8.49 -16.43
N VAL A 61 10.52 -8.45 -15.08
CA VAL A 61 10.16 -9.63 -14.28
C VAL A 61 8.70 -10.03 -14.52
N PHE A 62 7.77 -9.07 -14.55
CA PHE A 62 6.37 -9.35 -14.87
C PHE A 62 6.23 -9.99 -16.25
N ASN A 63 6.85 -9.41 -17.26
CA ASN A 63 6.77 -9.93 -18.64
C ASN A 63 7.35 -11.34 -18.78
N ALA A 64 8.43 -11.65 -18.08
CA ALA A 64 9.00 -13.00 -18.07
C ALA A 64 8.06 -14.03 -17.43
N ARG A 65 7.37 -13.66 -16.35
CA ARG A 65 6.36 -14.53 -15.70
C ARG A 65 5.13 -14.69 -16.57
N LEU A 66 4.64 -13.60 -17.16
CA LEU A 66 3.49 -13.65 -18.05
C LEU A 66 3.79 -14.55 -19.25
N ALA A 67 4.94 -14.38 -19.92
CA ALA A 67 5.32 -15.17 -21.08
C ALA A 67 5.38 -16.68 -20.81
N ALA A 68 5.63 -17.10 -19.57
CA ALA A 68 5.63 -18.52 -19.19
C ALA A 68 4.22 -19.14 -19.12
N HIS A 69 3.16 -18.31 -19.04
CA HIS A 69 1.78 -18.76 -18.81
C HIS A 69 0.76 -18.10 -19.74
N GLN A 70 1.20 -17.21 -20.64
CA GLN A 70 0.30 -16.38 -21.45
C GLN A 70 -0.61 -17.20 -22.35
N ASP A 71 -0.06 -18.19 -23.04
CA ASP A 71 -0.83 -18.99 -23.99
C ASP A 71 -1.97 -19.74 -23.30
N GLU A 72 -1.68 -20.35 -22.13
CA GLU A 72 -2.70 -21.06 -21.33
C GLU A 72 -3.74 -20.08 -20.78
N LEU A 73 -3.30 -18.93 -20.23
CA LEU A 73 -4.18 -17.90 -19.69
C LEU A 73 -5.11 -17.36 -20.78
N GLU A 74 -4.58 -17.04 -21.95
CA GLU A 74 -5.36 -16.53 -23.10
C GLU A 74 -6.35 -17.58 -23.58
N GLN A 75 -5.91 -18.83 -23.76
CA GLN A 75 -6.79 -19.92 -24.17
C GLN A 75 -7.97 -20.11 -23.21
N LEU A 76 -7.71 -20.14 -21.91
CA LEU A 76 -8.74 -20.29 -20.89
C LEU A 76 -9.69 -19.09 -20.86
N PHE A 77 -9.14 -17.87 -20.92
CA PHE A 77 -9.96 -16.65 -20.94
C PHE A 77 -10.85 -16.59 -22.17
N MET A 78 -10.29 -16.84 -23.36
CA MET A 78 -11.03 -16.82 -24.62
C MET A 78 -12.10 -17.91 -24.70
N SER A 79 -11.87 -19.07 -24.05
CA SER A 79 -12.90 -20.12 -23.97
C SER A 79 -14.15 -19.72 -23.20
N LEU A 80 -14.04 -18.77 -22.29
CA LEU A 80 -15.15 -18.28 -21.46
C LEU A 80 -15.76 -16.99 -22.02
N TYR A 81 -14.94 -16.02 -22.39
CA TYR A 81 -15.37 -14.66 -22.68
C TYR A 81 -15.31 -14.32 -24.17
N ASN A 82 -14.42 -14.94 -24.93
CA ASN A 82 -14.19 -14.70 -26.36
C ASN A 82 -14.05 -13.19 -26.69
N ASP A 83 -13.27 -12.46 -25.88
CA ASP A 83 -13.09 -11.01 -25.96
C ASP A 83 -11.61 -10.64 -25.78
N HIS A 84 -10.94 -10.30 -26.88
CA HIS A 84 -9.52 -9.94 -26.87
C HIS A 84 -9.26 -8.60 -26.18
N ASP A 85 -10.15 -7.61 -26.31
CA ASP A 85 -9.97 -6.30 -25.67
C ASP A 85 -10.07 -6.43 -24.14
N ALA A 86 -10.98 -7.26 -23.65
CA ALA A 86 -11.08 -7.58 -22.24
C ALA A 86 -9.86 -8.36 -21.73
N PHE A 87 -9.30 -9.26 -22.53
CA PHE A 87 -8.05 -9.95 -22.18
C PHE A 87 -6.87 -8.99 -22.07
N ASP A 88 -6.71 -8.09 -23.03
CA ASP A 88 -5.65 -7.07 -23.00
C ASP A 88 -5.80 -6.13 -21.78
N ALA A 89 -7.02 -5.74 -21.44
CA ALA A 89 -7.32 -4.97 -20.25
C ALA A 89 -6.96 -5.72 -18.95
N LEU A 90 -7.24 -7.03 -18.88
CA LEU A 90 -6.82 -7.89 -17.77
C LEU A 90 -5.30 -7.90 -17.62
N VAL A 91 -4.56 -8.15 -18.70
CA VAL A 91 -3.09 -8.18 -18.71
C VAL A 91 -2.51 -6.82 -18.28
N ALA A 92 -3.08 -5.72 -18.77
CA ALA A 92 -2.66 -4.37 -18.38
C ALA A 92 -2.90 -4.11 -16.88
N SER A 93 -4.04 -4.55 -16.34
CA SER A 93 -4.37 -4.47 -14.92
C SER A 93 -3.39 -5.28 -14.05
N MET A 94 -3.07 -6.50 -14.46
CA MET A 94 -2.07 -7.35 -13.80
C MET A 94 -0.69 -6.68 -13.78
N ALA A 95 -0.27 -6.07 -14.88
CA ALA A 95 1.01 -5.35 -14.98
C ALA A 95 1.05 -4.14 -14.04
N ALA A 96 -0.05 -3.38 -13.96
CA ALA A 96 -0.19 -2.23 -13.05
C ALA A 96 -0.13 -2.68 -11.58
N ALA A 97 -0.89 -3.70 -11.21
CA ALA A 97 -0.89 -4.26 -9.86
C ALA A 97 0.51 -4.78 -9.46
N TYR A 98 1.22 -5.45 -10.38
CA TYR A 98 2.59 -5.88 -10.12
C TYR A 98 3.56 -4.70 -9.98
N ALA A 99 3.39 -3.63 -10.78
CA ALA A 99 4.24 -2.43 -10.67
C ALA A 99 4.12 -1.80 -9.28
N ASP A 100 2.90 -1.72 -8.73
CA ASP A 100 2.61 -1.13 -7.42
C ASP A 100 2.91 -2.07 -6.23
N ARG A 101 3.13 -3.36 -6.50
CA ARG A 101 3.43 -4.34 -5.45
C ARG A 101 4.65 -3.93 -4.64
N PRO A 102 4.60 -3.91 -3.30
CA PRO A 102 5.70 -3.54 -2.42
C PRO A 102 6.97 -4.36 -2.64
N ALA A 103 8.14 -3.73 -2.50
CA ALA A 103 9.43 -4.37 -2.76
C ALA A 103 9.73 -5.56 -1.83
N ASP A 104 9.24 -5.54 -0.60
CA ASP A 104 9.34 -6.65 0.35
C ASP A 104 8.52 -7.86 -0.10
N LEU A 105 7.33 -7.63 -0.67
CA LEU A 105 6.53 -8.70 -1.27
C LEU A 105 7.18 -9.26 -2.54
N LYS A 106 7.74 -8.43 -3.41
CA LYS A 106 8.48 -8.89 -4.60
C LYS A 106 9.69 -9.77 -4.22
N ARG A 107 10.36 -9.48 -3.09
CA ARG A 107 11.43 -10.34 -2.57
C ARG A 107 10.90 -11.67 -2.03
N LEU A 108 9.79 -11.62 -1.31
CA LEU A 108 9.12 -12.82 -0.80
C LEU A 108 8.65 -13.73 -1.94
N ASP A 109 8.05 -13.14 -3.00
CA ASP A 109 7.65 -13.88 -4.20
C ASP A 109 8.82 -14.65 -4.79
N LYS A 110 9.97 -13.99 -4.99
CA LYS A 110 11.18 -14.62 -5.51
C LYS A 110 11.66 -15.80 -4.66
N THR A 111 11.54 -15.69 -3.34
CA THR A 111 11.89 -16.80 -2.42
C THR A 111 10.91 -17.96 -2.56
N ARG A 112 9.61 -17.67 -2.67
CA ARG A 112 8.56 -18.68 -2.81
C ARG A 112 8.55 -19.37 -4.16
N GLU A 113 8.96 -18.70 -5.22
CA GLU A 113 9.16 -19.31 -6.54
C GLU A 113 10.27 -20.38 -6.54
N GLN A 114 11.26 -20.24 -5.68
CA GLN A 114 12.33 -21.25 -5.51
C GLN A 114 11.86 -22.47 -4.69
N ASP A 115 10.78 -22.34 -3.94
CA ASP A 115 10.15 -23.40 -3.16
C ASP A 115 8.62 -23.31 -3.33
N PRO A 116 8.05 -23.79 -4.44
CA PRO A 116 6.61 -23.76 -4.69
C PRO A 116 5.78 -24.49 -3.63
N GLY A 117 6.40 -25.41 -2.91
CA GLY A 117 5.79 -26.19 -1.82
C GLY A 117 5.88 -25.52 -0.43
N TRP A 118 6.35 -24.26 -0.35
CA TRP A 118 6.60 -23.55 0.93
C TRP A 118 5.45 -23.66 1.93
N TYR A 119 4.21 -23.65 1.48
CA TYR A 119 3.01 -23.71 2.33
C TYR A 119 2.67 -25.12 2.83
N LYS A 120 3.32 -26.18 2.28
CA LYS A 120 3.11 -27.58 2.65
C LYS A 120 4.18 -28.11 3.61
N ARG A 121 5.16 -27.27 3.99
CA ARG A 121 6.25 -27.70 4.86
C ARG A 121 5.76 -27.99 6.27
N GLY A 122 6.45 -28.90 6.97
CA GLY A 122 6.10 -29.29 8.34
C GLY A 122 6.28 -28.20 9.40
N ASP A 123 6.94 -27.08 9.04
CA ASP A 123 7.10 -25.89 9.90
C ASP A 123 5.97 -24.85 9.69
N MET A 124 5.03 -25.12 8.77
CA MET A 124 3.86 -24.28 8.53
C MET A 124 2.73 -24.70 9.46
N PHE A 125 2.47 -23.85 10.47
CA PHE A 125 1.36 -24.03 11.38
C PHE A 125 0.26 -23.02 11.07
N GLY A 126 -0.91 -23.51 10.64
CA GLY A 126 -2.04 -22.72 10.19
C GLY A 126 -3.20 -22.68 11.18
N MET A 127 -3.98 -21.61 11.14
CA MET A 127 -5.25 -21.47 11.85
C MET A 127 -6.26 -20.82 10.91
N THR A 128 -7.49 -21.36 10.89
CA THR A 128 -8.63 -20.80 10.17
C THR A 128 -9.60 -20.20 11.17
N MET A 129 -10.13 -19.00 10.87
CA MET A 129 -11.07 -18.33 11.75
C MET A 129 -11.97 -17.34 11.01
N TYR A 130 -13.14 -17.11 11.58
CA TYR A 130 -13.95 -15.93 11.29
C TYR A 130 -13.42 -14.74 12.09
N THR A 131 -13.25 -13.59 11.43
CA THR A 131 -12.71 -12.36 12.05
C THR A 131 -13.61 -11.86 13.17
N ASP A 132 -14.93 -11.82 12.96
CA ASP A 132 -15.92 -11.35 13.91
C ASP A 132 -16.01 -12.24 15.14
N LEU A 133 -16.01 -13.57 14.95
CA LEU A 133 -16.13 -14.54 16.04
C LEU A 133 -14.85 -14.56 16.92
N PHE A 134 -13.67 -14.39 16.32
CA PHE A 134 -12.41 -14.44 17.08
C PHE A 134 -12.03 -13.10 17.71
N ALA A 135 -12.24 -11.99 17.00
CA ALA A 135 -11.75 -10.68 17.43
C ALA A 135 -12.79 -9.55 17.35
N GLY A 136 -13.88 -9.75 16.61
CA GLY A 136 -14.92 -8.77 16.35
C GLY A 136 -14.72 -7.97 15.08
N ASP A 137 -13.50 -7.49 14.79
CA ASP A 137 -13.16 -6.75 13.59
C ASP A 137 -11.66 -6.88 13.23
N LEU A 138 -11.28 -6.36 12.05
CA LEU A 138 -9.90 -6.43 11.53
C LEU A 138 -8.90 -5.65 12.39
N LYS A 139 -9.30 -4.54 13.01
CA LYS A 139 -8.44 -3.75 13.90
C LYS A 139 -8.12 -4.53 15.17
N LYS A 140 -9.15 -5.09 15.80
CA LYS A 140 -8.99 -5.91 16.99
C LYS A 140 -8.24 -7.21 16.71
N LEU A 141 -8.41 -7.78 15.51
CA LEU A 141 -7.62 -8.93 15.09
C LEU A 141 -6.13 -8.57 15.00
N ALA A 142 -5.79 -7.36 14.54
CA ALA A 142 -4.41 -6.91 14.53
C ALA A 142 -3.80 -6.83 15.95
N ASP A 143 -4.60 -6.56 16.98
CA ASP A 143 -4.16 -6.56 18.38
C ASP A 143 -3.93 -7.98 18.93
N LYS A 144 -4.45 -9.02 18.26
CA LYS A 144 -4.22 -10.42 18.61
C LYS A 144 -2.92 -10.99 18.04
N ILE A 145 -2.18 -10.26 17.22
CA ILE A 145 -0.92 -10.75 16.61
C ILE A 145 0.09 -11.25 17.65
N PRO A 146 0.30 -10.62 18.82
CA PRO A 146 1.18 -11.17 19.85
C PRO A 146 0.76 -12.59 20.28
N TYR A 147 -0.54 -12.81 20.53
CA TYR A 147 -1.09 -14.12 20.86
C TYR A 147 -0.86 -15.14 19.73
N LEU A 148 -1.13 -14.77 18.47
CA LEU A 148 -0.89 -15.65 17.32
C LEU A 148 0.59 -16.07 17.20
N LYS A 149 1.52 -15.15 17.52
CA LYS A 149 2.96 -15.44 17.56
C LYS A 149 3.34 -16.37 18.71
N GLU A 150 2.75 -16.20 19.89
CA GLU A 150 2.93 -17.08 21.03
C GLU A 150 2.52 -18.52 20.68
N GLN A 151 1.44 -18.66 19.91
CA GLN A 151 0.96 -19.94 19.37
C GLN A 151 1.84 -20.49 18.22
N LYS A 152 2.94 -19.81 17.85
CA LYS A 152 3.82 -20.21 16.74
C LYS A 152 3.13 -20.21 15.37
N LEU A 153 2.05 -19.44 15.21
CA LEU A 153 1.31 -19.38 13.95
C LEU A 153 2.17 -18.77 12.84
N THR A 154 2.19 -19.43 11.68
CA THR A 154 2.89 -18.96 10.48
C THR A 154 1.94 -18.73 9.30
N TYR A 155 0.70 -19.22 9.39
CA TYR A 155 -0.32 -19.13 8.34
C TYR A 155 -1.69 -18.88 8.95
N LEU A 156 -2.30 -17.75 8.62
CA LEU A 156 -3.63 -17.37 9.05
C LEU A 156 -4.59 -17.38 7.86
N HIS A 157 -5.62 -18.21 7.91
CA HIS A 157 -6.71 -18.22 6.94
C HIS A 157 -7.92 -17.54 7.57
N LEU A 158 -8.36 -16.44 6.98
CA LEU A 158 -9.58 -15.76 7.35
C LEU A 158 -10.72 -16.19 6.43
N MET A 159 -11.81 -16.61 7.04
CA MET A 159 -13.07 -16.88 6.39
C MET A 159 -13.57 -15.61 5.67
N PRO A 160 -14.60 -15.68 4.81
CA PRO A 160 -14.94 -14.58 3.90
C PRO A 160 -14.97 -13.19 4.56
N LEU A 161 -14.38 -12.21 3.88
CA LEU A 161 -14.21 -10.84 4.36
C LEU A 161 -14.87 -9.79 3.46
N LEU A 162 -15.26 -10.19 2.23
CA LEU A 162 -15.80 -9.25 1.25
C LEU A 162 -17.25 -8.92 1.56
N ASP A 163 -17.72 -7.79 1.02
CA ASP A 163 -19.05 -7.28 1.29
C ASP A 163 -20.13 -8.27 0.89
N MET A 164 -21.10 -8.44 1.79
CA MET A 164 -22.15 -9.46 1.69
C MET A 164 -23.49 -8.93 2.21
N PRO A 165 -24.62 -9.43 1.72
CA PRO A 165 -25.92 -9.03 2.25
C PRO A 165 -26.11 -9.49 3.69
N HIS A 166 -26.86 -8.71 4.47
CA HIS A 166 -27.24 -9.05 5.81
C HIS A 166 -28.75 -9.06 5.96
N PRO A 167 -29.35 -10.10 6.59
CA PRO A 167 -28.74 -11.21 7.33
C PRO A 167 -28.36 -12.44 6.49
N ASN A 168 -28.79 -12.53 5.23
CA ASN A 168 -28.72 -13.75 4.43
C ASN A 168 -27.46 -13.74 3.54
N ASN A 169 -26.35 -14.25 4.04
CA ASN A 169 -25.06 -14.20 3.36
C ASN A 169 -24.34 -15.55 3.25
N ASP A 170 -25.01 -16.66 3.62
CA ASP A 170 -24.40 -18.00 3.56
C ASP A 170 -23.03 -18.08 4.25
N GLY A 171 -22.92 -17.51 5.47
CA GLY A 171 -21.65 -17.49 6.21
C GLY A 171 -20.57 -16.62 5.57
N GLY A 172 -20.97 -15.66 4.72
CA GLY A 172 -20.06 -14.75 4.01
C GLY A 172 -19.73 -15.18 2.58
N TYR A 173 -20.22 -16.35 2.14
CA TYR A 173 -19.94 -16.85 0.80
C TYR A 173 -20.84 -16.26 -0.29
N ALA A 174 -21.92 -15.57 0.08
CA ALA A 174 -22.74 -14.82 -0.86
C ALA A 174 -22.19 -13.39 -1.02
N VAL A 175 -21.12 -13.24 -1.82
CA VAL A 175 -20.46 -11.94 -2.03
C VAL A 175 -21.27 -11.05 -2.94
N GLN A 176 -21.53 -9.80 -2.56
CA GLN A 176 -22.21 -8.79 -3.38
C GLN A 176 -21.25 -7.74 -3.96
N ASP A 177 -20.12 -7.45 -3.31
CA ASP A 177 -19.08 -6.58 -3.82
C ASP A 177 -17.69 -7.20 -3.56
N PHE A 178 -16.95 -7.50 -4.64
CA PHE A 178 -15.63 -8.11 -4.60
C PHE A 178 -14.50 -7.10 -4.35
N ASP A 179 -14.78 -5.81 -4.44
CA ASP A 179 -13.79 -4.74 -4.27
C ASP A 179 -13.78 -4.17 -2.84
N THR A 180 -14.78 -4.50 -2.03
CA THR A 180 -14.99 -3.90 -0.72
C THR A 180 -15.00 -4.95 0.40
N VAL A 181 -14.32 -4.65 1.50
CA VAL A 181 -14.43 -5.43 2.76
C VAL A 181 -15.79 -5.16 3.40
N ASP A 182 -16.43 -6.20 3.97
CA ASP A 182 -17.69 -6.07 4.71
C ASP A 182 -17.54 -4.97 5.79
N PRO A 183 -18.41 -3.93 5.77
CA PRO A 183 -18.35 -2.82 6.71
C PRO A 183 -18.40 -3.22 8.19
N LYS A 184 -18.99 -4.39 8.51
CA LYS A 184 -18.97 -4.92 9.88
C LYS A 184 -17.59 -5.38 10.35
N LEU A 185 -16.74 -5.79 9.40
CA LEU A 185 -15.39 -6.27 9.71
C LEU A 185 -14.35 -5.15 9.65
N GLY A 186 -14.62 -4.07 8.89
CA GLY A 186 -13.71 -2.93 8.75
C GLY A 186 -13.68 -2.35 7.35
N THR A 187 -12.52 -1.85 6.95
CA THR A 187 -12.30 -1.24 5.61
C THR A 187 -11.17 -1.94 4.87
N ASN A 188 -11.03 -1.63 3.57
CA ASN A 188 -9.90 -2.10 2.77
C ASN A 188 -8.54 -1.67 3.35
N GLU A 189 -8.48 -0.46 3.93
CA GLU A 189 -7.29 0.05 4.60
C GLU A 189 -6.98 -0.75 5.87
N ASP A 190 -7.99 -1.17 6.62
CA ASP A 190 -7.83 -2.01 7.80
C ASP A 190 -7.29 -3.40 7.43
N LEU A 191 -7.80 -4.00 6.36
CA LEU A 191 -7.28 -5.25 5.82
C LEU A 191 -5.84 -5.11 5.34
N ALA A 192 -5.53 -4.04 4.61
CA ALA A 192 -4.16 -3.75 4.16
C ALA A 192 -3.19 -3.54 5.34
N ALA A 193 -3.65 -2.84 6.39
CA ALA A 193 -2.86 -2.63 7.61
C ALA A 193 -2.63 -3.95 8.37
N LEU A 194 -3.66 -4.78 8.51
CA LEU A 194 -3.56 -6.11 9.11
C LEU A 194 -2.58 -6.99 8.34
N ALA A 195 -2.74 -7.09 7.01
CA ALA A 195 -1.85 -7.88 6.15
C ALA A 195 -0.37 -7.46 6.29
N LYS A 196 -0.12 -6.15 6.40
CA LYS A 196 1.23 -5.61 6.63
C LYS A 196 1.78 -5.97 8.01
N LYS A 197 0.95 -5.93 9.06
CA LYS A 197 1.34 -6.31 10.43
C LYS A 197 1.63 -7.82 10.52
N LEU A 198 0.75 -8.67 9.98
CA LEU A 198 0.93 -10.12 9.91
C LEU A 198 2.23 -10.50 9.19
N ARG A 199 2.48 -9.91 8.01
CA ARG A 199 3.71 -10.14 7.25
C ARG A 199 4.97 -9.79 8.05
N ARG A 200 4.96 -8.67 8.80
CA ARG A 200 6.07 -8.29 9.69
C ARG A 200 6.25 -9.25 10.86
N ALA A 201 5.17 -9.90 11.27
CA ALA A 201 5.19 -10.93 12.31
C ALA A 201 5.60 -12.31 11.80
N GLY A 202 5.85 -12.48 10.49
CA GLY A 202 6.17 -13.76 9.86
C GLY A 202 4.96 -14.65 9.59
N ILE A 203 3.74 -14.08 9.65
CA ILE A 203 2.48 -14.80 9.43
C ILE A 203 1.97 -14.50 8.02
N SER A 204 1.78 -15.54 7.21
CA SER A 204 1.14 -15.43 5.89
C SER A 204 -0.37 -15.34 6.05
N LEU A 205 -0.99 -14.39 5.35
CA LEU A 205 -2.45 -14.24 5.31
C LEU A 205 -3.01 -14.93 4.08
N CYS A 206 -4.05 -15.73 4.28
CA CYS A 206 -4.94 -16.25 3.26
C CYS A 206 -6.36 -15.73 3.53
N ILE A 207 -7.10 -15.42 2.49
CA ILE A 207 -8.52 -15.08 2.54
C ILE A 207 -9.29 -15.91 1.53
N ASP A 208 -10.56 -16.16 1.80
CA ASP A 208 -11.45 -16.77 0.82
C ASP A 208 -11.79 -15.77 -0.29
N PHE A 209 -11.81 -16.27 -1.52
CA PHE A 209 -12.26 -15.53 -2.70
C PHE A 209 -13.26 -16.40 -3.48
N VAL A 210 -14.51 -16.03 -3.43
CA VAL A 210 -15.61 -16.84 -3.99
C VAL A 210 -15.78 -16.51 -5.46
N MET A 211 -15.31 -17.37 -6.37
CA MET A 211 -15.42 -17.17 -7.82
C MET A 211 -16.55 -17.95 -8.48
N ASN A 212 -17.24 -18.82 -7.72
CA ASN A 212 -18.24 -19.74 -8.27
C ASN A 212 -19.64 -19.09 -8.43
N HIS A 213 -19.97 -18.16 -7.55
CA HIS A 213 -21.29 -17.50 -7.51
C HIS A 213 -21.20 -16.15 -6.81
N THR A 214 -22.25 -15.36 -6.90
CA THR A 214 -22.43 -14.08 -6.22
C THR A 214 -23.73 -14.11 -5.42
N ALA A 215 -23.95 -13.10 -4.57
CA ALA A 215 -25.26 -12.90 -3.96
C ALA A 215 -26.33 -12.65 -5.02
N SER A 216 -27.54 -13.14 -4.78
CA SER A 216 -28.71 -12.73 -5.53
C SER A 216 -29.21 -11.41 -4.93
N THR A 217 -29.03 -10.31 -5.63
CA THR A 217 -29.56 -8.98 -5.27
C THR A 217 -30.79 -8.65 -6.08
#